data_6e260f74f6b5efc9816412047f8bfce4
#
_entry.id   6e260f74f6b5efc9816412047f8bfce4
#
_cell.length_a   1.000
_cell.length_b   1.000
_cell.length_c   1.000
_cell.angle_alpha   90.00
_cell.angle_beta   90.00
_cell.angle_gamma   90.00
#
_symmetry.space_group_name_H-M   'P 1'
#
loop_
_entity.id
_entity.type
_entity.pdbx_description
1 polymer ?
#
loop_
_entity_poly.entity_id
_entity_poly.type
_entity_poly.pdbx_seq_one_letter_code
_entity_poly.pdbx_strand_id
1 'polypeptide(L)'
;MARRIFSMDLLVDTHIILWYLFEPEKMSQKVKNILTDTNNTIYYSVVSMWEVAIKHKIGKLGPSGTEFMHYCEQAGFKKLPFDERHVVALETLEKKPDTPPHNDPFDQGLLAQAKYDCMMLLSHDQKFSYYQEPYIIIV
;
A
#
# COMPACT_ATOMS: atom_id res chain seq x y z
N MET A 1 -11.44 32.47 10.25
CA MET A 1 -10.37 32.13 9.31
C MET A 1 -10.71 30.84 8.59
N ALA A 2 -10.69 30.88 7.29
CA ALA A 2 -10.88 29.66 6.52
C ALA A 2 -9.65 28.76 6.66
N ARG A 3 -9.87 27.58 7.16
CA ARG A 3 -8.81 26.56 7.24
C ARG A 3 -8.95 25.63 6.06
N ARG A 4 -7.89 25.55 5.28
CA ARG A 4 -7.85 24.58 4.19
C ARG A 4 -7.50 23.21 4.74
N ILE A 5 -8.38 22.25 4.45
CA ILE A 5 -8.19 20.87 4.85
C ILE A 5 -7.89 20.05 3.61
N PHE A 6 -6.74 19.38 3.62
CA PHE A 6 -6.40 18.42 2.58
C PHE A 6 -6.71 17.02 3.08
N SER A 7 -7.44 16.28 2.28
CA SER A 7 -7.69 14.87 2.56
C SER A 7 -7.17 14.05 1.39
N MET A 8 -6.55 12.92 1.70
CA MET A 8 -6.07 11.99 0.69
C MET A 8 -6.61 10.61 0.97
N ASP A 9 -6.92 9.90 -0.12
CA ASP A 9 -7.17 8.47 -0.07
C ASP A 9 -5.84 7.79 -0.40
N LEU A 10 -5.28 7.09 0.57
CA LEU A 10 -3.95 6.50 0.48
C LEU A 10 -4.05 4.99 0.55
N LEU A 11 -3.58 4.31 -0.50
CA LEU A 11 -3.31 2.89 -0.46
C LEU A 11 -1.89 2.71 0.05
N VAL A 12 -1.73 1.93 1.12
CA VAL A 12 -0.44 1.79 1.78
C VAL A 12 0.17 0.43 1.50
N ASP A 13 1.45 0.45 1.12
CA ASP A 13 2.23 -0.75 0.84
C ASP A 13 2.29 -1.65 2.08
N THR A 14 2.36 -2.95 1.83
CA THR A 14 2.35 -4.00 2.85
C THR A 14 3.42 -3.78 3.94
N HIS A 15 4.65 -3.45 3.56
CA HIS A 15 5.75 -3.28 4.53
C HIS A 15 5.49 -2.11 5.48
N ILE A 16 4.98 -1.00 4.98
CA ILE A 16 4.67 0.16 5.83
C ILE A 16 3.59 -0.21 6.84
N ILE A 17 2.57 -0.94 6.42
CA ILE A 17 1.52 -1.38 7.33
C ILE A 17 2.07 -2.32 8.39
N LEU A 18 2.91 -3.29 8.00
CA LEU A 18 3.53 -4.22 8.94
C LEU A 18 4.38 -3.48 9.98
N TRP A 19 5.15 -2.49 9.56
CA TRP A 19 5.91 -1.67 10.50
C TRP A 19 4.98 -0.90 11.43
N TYR A 20 3.95 -0.27 10.90
CA TYR A 20 3.01 0.51 11.70
C TYR A 20 2.34 -0.34 12.78
N LEU A 21 1.90 -1.54 12.41
CA LEU A 21 1.17 -2.43 13.31
C LEU A 21 2.08 -3.16 14.31
N PHE A 22 3.28 -3.60 13.88
CA PHE A 22 4.08 -4.55 14.63
C PHE A 22 5.50 -4.06 14.97
N GLU A 23 6.04 -3.12 14.22
CA GLU A 23 7.41 -2.63 14.39
C GLU A 23 7.47 -1.11 14.17
N PRO A 24 6.71 -0.32 14.97
CA PRO A 24 6.59 1.13 14.73
C PRO A 24 7.92 1.89 14.83
N GLU A 25 8.92 1.33 15.50
CA GLU A 25 10.25 1.92 15.58
C GLU A 25 10.97 1.97 14.24
N LYS A 26 10.54 1.20 13.27
CA LYS A 26 11.12 1.23 11.91
C LYS A 26 10.59 2.37 11.05
N MET A 27 9.57 3.06 11.53
CA MET A 27 8.92 4.13 10.76
C MET A 27 9.46 5.49 11.11
N SER A 28 9.58 6.37 10.10
CA SER A 28 9.86 7.77 10.32
C SER A 28 8.65 8.47 10.94
N GLN A 29 8.89 9.57 11.65
CA GLN A 29 7.81 10.38 12.19
C GLN A 29 6.91 10.94 11.08
N LYS A 30 7.49 11.27 9.93
CA LYS A 30 6.73 11.74 8.76
C LYS A 30 5.68 10.73 8.32
N VAL A 31 6.03 9.46 8.23
CA VAL A 31 5.11 8.40 7.82
C VAL A 31 4.04 8.19 8.89
N LYS A 32 4.42 8.18 10.16
CA LYS A 32 3.45 8.08 11.27
C LYS A 32 2.43 9.21 11.21
N ASN A 33 2.88 10.42 10.93
CA ASN A 33 1.99 11.58 10.84
C ASN A 33 0.99 11.43 9.70
N ILE A 34 1.43 10.91 8.56
CA ILE A 34 0.54 10.66 7.42
C ILE A 34 -0.54 9.63 7.79
N LEU A 35 -0.13 8.53 8.41
CA LEU A 35 -1.05 7.43 8.74
C LEU A 35 -2.02 7.77 9.87
N THR A 36 -1.66 8.70 10.75
CA THR A 36 -2.50 9.11 11.89
C THR A 36 -3.28 10.39 11.64
N ASP A 37 -3.04 11.07 10.51
CA ASP A 37 -3.78 12.26 10.15
C ASP A 37 -5.23 11.89 9.84
N THR A 38 -6.17 12.40 10.64
CA THR A 38 -7.60 12.10 10.51
C THR A 38 -8.23 12.64 9.24
N ASN A 39 -7.54 13.55 8.53
CA ASN A 39 -7.99 14.03 7.22
C ASN A 39 -7.71 13.03 6.11
N ASN A 40 -6.80 12.09 6.33
CA ASN A 40 -6.49 11.04 5.37
C ASN A 40 -7.35 9.81 5.60
N THR A 41 -7.74 9.16 4.51
CA THR A 41 -8.35 7.83 4.58
C THR A 41 -7.28 6.82 4.16
N ILE A 42 -6.97 5.91 5.06
CA ILE A 42 -5.92 4.90 4.84
C ILE A 42 -6.58 3.60 4.44
N TYR A 43 -6.10 3.04 3.34
CA TYR A 43 -6.58 1.76 2.82
C TYR A 43 -5.48 0.71 2.89
N TYR A 44 -5.86 -0.50 3.25
CA TYR A 44 -5.03 -1.68 3.07
C TYR A 44 -5.66 -2.57 2.00
N SER A 45 -4.82 -3.17 1.17
CA SER A 45 -5.31 -4.02 0.10
C SER A 45 -5.51 -5.47 0.54
N VAL A 46 -6.53 -6.11 -0.04
CA VAL A 46 -6.66 -7.57 0.04
C VAL A 46 -5.42 -8.25 -0.54
N VAL A 47 -4.74 -7.63 -1.50
CA VAL A 47 -3.46 -8.11 -2.05
C VAL A 47 -2.38 -8.18 -0.96
N SER A 48 -2.31 -7.18 -0.09
CA SER A 48 -1.39 -7.19 1.05
C SER A 48 -1.73 -8.30 2.05
N MET A 49 -3.01 -8.49 2.32
CA MET A 49 -3.48 -9.57 3.17
C MET A 49 -3.08 -10.93 2.60
N TRP A 50 -3.22 -11.11 1.29
CA TRP A 50 -2.82 -12.31 0.58
C TRP A 50 -1.31 -12.55 0.67
N GLU A 51 -0.51 -11.51 0.45
CA GLU A 51 0.95 -11.58 0.59
C GLU A 51 1.36 -12.03 2.00
N VAL A 52 0.76 -11.40 3.02
CA VAL A 52 1.03 -11.73 4.42
C VAL A 52 0.65 -13.18 4.73
N ALA A 53 -0.50 -13.63 4.25
CA ALA A 53 -0.97 -15.00 4.45
C ALA A 53 0.00 -16.03 3.88
N ILE A 54 0.51 -15.79 2.66
CA ILE A 54 1.49 -16.69 2.03
C ILE A 54 2.79 -16.69 2.82
N LYS A 55 3.32 -15.53 3.19
CA LYS A 55 4.59 -15.42 3.91
C LYS A 55 4.50 -16.01 5.32
N HIS A 56 3.35 -15.88 5.97
CA HIS A 56 3.12 -16.53 7.25
C HIS A 56 3.15 -18.05 7.10
N LYS A 57 2.46 -18.57 6.09
CA LYS A 57 2.35 -20.02 5.85
C LYS A 57 3.71 -20.67 5.61
N ILE A 58 4.65 -19.96 4.98
CA ILE A 58 6.01 -20.47 4.73
C ILE A 58 7.01 -20.07 5.81
N GLY A 59 6.54 -19.51 6.93
CA GLY A 59 7.38 -19.20 8.08
C GLY A 59 8.18 -17.91 7.99
N LYS A 60 7.91 -17.05 7.01
CA LYS A 60 8.65 -15.78 6.83
C LYS A 60 8.09 -14.60 7.60
N LEU A 61 6.82 -14.67 8.03
CA LEU A 61 6.17 -13.62 8.82
C LEU A 61 5.45 -14.22 10.02
N GLY A 62 5.51 -13.50 11.15
CA GLY A 62 4.82 -13.88 12.37
C GLY A 62 3.30 -13.79 12.26
N PRO A 63 2.70 -12.66 11.85
CA PRO A 63 1.25 -12.55 11.75
C PRO A 63 0.69 -13.32 10.57
N SER A 64 -0.52 -13.87 10.76
CA SER A 64 -1.30 -14.46 9.68
C SER A 64 -2.01 -13.37 8.88
N GLY A 65 -2.58 -13.74 7.72
CA GLY A 65 -3.41 -12.82 6.95
C GLY A 65 -4.64 -12.36 7.72
N THR A 66 -5.25 -13.26 8.49
CA THR A 66 -6.41 -12.94 9.33
C THR A 66 -6.05 -11.94 10.43
N GLU A 67 -4.92 -12.15 11.09
CA GLU A 67 -4.42 -11.22 12.10
C GLU A 67 -4.11 -9.85 11.49
N PHE A 68 -3.45 -9.84 10.34
CA PHE A 68 -3.14 -8.60 9.61
C PHE A 68 -4.42 -7.81 9.32
N MET A 69 -5.42 -8.45 8.75
CA MET A 69 -6.71 -7.83 8.47
C MET A 69 -7.34 -7.24 9.74
N HIS A 70 -7.38 -8.03 10.80
CA HIS A 70 -7.98 -7.62 12.06
C HIS A 70 -7.31 -6.38 12.64
N TYR A 71 -5.98 -6.36 12.67
CA TYR A 71 -5.25 -5.20 13.18
C TYR A 71 -5.38 -3.97 12.29
N CYS A 72 -5.46 -4.15 10.97
CA CYS A 72 -5.74 -3.05 10.06
C CYS A 72 -7.09 -2.41 10.37
N GLU A 73 -8.11 -3.22 10.57
CA GLU A 73 -9.45 -2.74 10.89
C GLU A 73 -9.50 -2.04 12.25
N GLN A 74 -8.79 -2.57 13.25
CA GLN A 74 -8.67 -1.91 14.56
C GLN A 74 -7.96 -0.56 14.46
N ALA A 75 -7.00 -0.42 13.54
CA ALA A 75 -6.29 0.83 13.31
C ALA A 75 -7.15 1.86 12.56
N GLY A 76 -8.34 1.49 12.12
CA GLY A 76 -9.23 2.38 11.36
C GLY A 76 -8.94 2.39 9.85
N PHE A 77 -8.13 1.47 9.37
CA PHE A 77 -7.86 1.36 7.94
C PHE A 77 -9.03 0.70 7.22
N LYS A 78 -9.30 1.17 6.01
CA LYS A 78 -10.36 0.61 5.17
C LYS A 78 -9.80 -0.44 4.23
N LYS A 79 -10.59 -1.48 3.99
CA LYS A 79 -10.21 -2.55 3.08
C LYS A 79 -10.44 -2.11 1.63
N LEU A 80 -9.45 -2.36 0.77
CA LEU A 80 -9.59 -2.20 -0.67
C LEU A 80 -9.62 -3.58 -1.31
N PRO A 81 -10.77 -4.01 -1.86
CA PRO A 81 -10.87 -5.30 -2.53
C PRO A 81 -10.13 -5.27 -3.87
N PHE A 82 -9.77 -6.45 -4.35
CA PHE A 82 -9.08 -6.63 -5.64
C PHE A 82 -9.98 -7.45 -6.56
N ASP A 83 -10.26 -6.93 -7.74
CA ASP A 83 -11.13 -7.60 -8.70
C ASP A 83 -10.61 -7.49 -10.15
N GLU A 84 -11.40 -7.94 -11.11
CA GLU A 84 -11.00 -7.99 -12.51
C GLU A 84 -10.66 -6.63 -13.11
N ARG A 85 -11.24 -5.55 -12.59
CA ARG A 85 -10.94 -4.19 -13.08
C ARG A 85 -9.49 -3.81 -12.77
N HIS A 86 -8.99 -4.27 -11.63
CA HIS A 86 -7.61 -4.07 -11.25
C HIS A 86 -6.65 -4.89 -12.11
N VAL A 87 -7.05 -6.10 -12.49
CA VAL A 87 -6.25 -6.92 -13.41
C VAL A 87 -6.13 -6.23 -14.76
N VAL A 88 -7.21 -5.67 -15.27
CA VAL A 88 -7.18 -4.91 -16.52
C VAL A 88 -6.28 -3.67 -16.39
N ALA A 89 -6.38 -2.95 -15.29
CA ALA A 89 -5.54 -1.79 -15.03
C ALA A 89 -4.06 -2.16 -14.96
N LEU A 90 -3.74 -3.34 -14.43
CA LEU A 90 -2.37 -3.85 -14.37
C LEU A 90 -1.72 -3.90 -15.76
N GLU A 91 -2.47 -4.28 -16.78
CA GLU A 91 -1.97 -4.34 -18.14
C GLU A 91 -1.60 -2.97 -18.72
N THR A 92 -2.08 -1.90 -18.11
CA THR A 92 -1.81 -0.51 -18.52
C THR A 92 -0.65 0.14 -17.79
N LEU A 93 -0.03 -0.55 -16.84
CA LEU A 93 1.10 0.01 -16.09
C LEU A 93 2.30 0.21 -17.00
N GLU A 94 2.93 1.37 -16.89
CA GLU A 94 4.08 1.72 -17.72
C GLU A 94 5.32 1.91 -16.85
N LYS A 95 6.41 1.25 -17.25
CA LYS A 95 7.71 1.42 -16.63
C LYS A 95 8.51 2.49 -17.37
N LYS A 96 9.37 3.18 -16.63
CA LYS A 96 10.35 4.10 -17.21
C LYS A 96 11.35 3.32 -18.05
N PRO A 97 11.90 3.93 -19.13
CA PRO A 97 12.94 3.27 -19.94
C PRO A 97 14.15 2.88 -19.09
N ASP A 98 14.82 1.80 -19.49
CA ASP A 98 16.09 1.37 -18.89
C ASP A 98 16.04 1.02 -17.42
N THR A 99 14.86 0.69 -16.90
CA THR A 99 14.71 0.19 -15.52
C THR A 99 14.82 -1.32 -15.49
N PRO A 100 15.32 -1.87 -14.36
CA PRO A 100 15.37 -3.33 -14.19
C PRO A 100 13.98 -3.97 -14.23
N PRO A 101 13.89 -5.26 -14.56
CA PRO A 101 12.61 -5.97 -14.46
C PRO A 101 12.07 -5.91 -13.04
N HIS A 102 10.75 -5.78 -12.92
CA HIS A 102 10.06 -5.80 -11.64
C HIS A 102 8.84 -6.69 -11.81
N ASN A 103 8.92 -7.91 -11.31
CA ASN A 103 7.93 -8.94 -11.54
C ASN A 103 7.18 -9.37 -10.28
N ASP A 104 7.27 -8.59 -9.20
CA ASP A 104 6.54 -8.89 -7.98
C ASP A 104 5.03 -8.68 -8.21
N PRO A 105 4.22 -9.77 -8.19
CA PRO A 105 2.80 -9.65 -8.49
C PRO A 105 2.03 -8.86 -7.43
N PHE A 106 2.47 -8.89 -6.18
CA PHE A 106 1.79 -8.14 -5.12
C PHE A 106 1.99 -6.64 -5.32
N ASP A 107 3.21 -6.22 -5.64
CA ASP A 107 3.50 -4.81 -5.93
C ASP A 107 2.72 -4.33 -7.15
N GLN A 108 2.67 -5.14 -8.20
CA GLN A 108 1.91 -4.80 -9.40
C GLN A 108 0.41 -4.69 -9.10
N GLY A 109 -0.10 -5.54 -8.24
CA GLY A 109 -1.49 -5.48 -7.80
C GLY A 109 -1.80 -4.17 -7.07
N LEU A 110 -0.92 -3.74 -6.19
CA LEU A 110 -1.08 -2.47 -5.48
C LEU A 110 -1.06 -1.27 -6.44
N LEU A 111 -0.13 -1.27 -7.39
CA LEU A 111 -0.04 -0.23 -8.42
C LEU A 111 -1.33 -0.15 -9.24
N ALA A 112 -1.83 -1.29 -9.67
CA ALA A 112 -3.05 -1.37 -10.46
C ALA A 112 -4.28 -0.88 -9.69
N GLN A 113 -4.38 -1.23 -8.41
CA GLN A 113 -5.46 -0.77 -7.55
C GLN A 113 -5.43 0.76 -7.38
N ALA A 114 -4.26 1.30 -7.05
CA ALA A 114 -4.12 2.74 -6.86
C ALA A 114 -4.47 3.49 -8.14
N LYS A 115 -4.03 2.98 -9.28
CA LYS A 115 -4.32 3.59 -10.58
C LYS A 115 -5.82 3.58 -10.88
N TYR A 116 -6.46 2.44 -10.75
CA TYR A 116 -7.88 2.30 -11.08
C TYR A 116 -8.78 3.09 -10.12
N ASP A 117 -8.49 3.02 -8.83
CA ASP A 117 -9.32 3.67 -7.80
C ASP A 117 -8.91 5.12 -7.54
N CYS A 118 -7.98 5.65 -8.31
CA CYS A 118 -7.52 7.05 -8.21
C CYS A 118 -7.03 7.41 -6.81
N MET A 119 -6.23 6.51 -6.22
CA MET A 119 -5.61 6.72 -4.91
C MET A 119 -4.12 7.00 -5.06
N MET A 120 -3.55 7.67 -4.07
CA MET A 120 -2.10 7.74 -3.95
C MET A 120 -1.60 6.44 -3.33
N LEU A 121 -0.46 5.94 -3.81
CA LEU A 121 0.18 4.75 -3.26
C LEU A 121 1.38 5.16 -2.43
N LEU A 122 1.34 4.86 -1.14
CA LEU A 122 2.42 5.16 -0.21
C LEU A 122 3.31 3.94 -0.04
N SER A 123 4.59 4.06 -0.40
CA SER A 123 5.55 2.95 -0.31
C SER A 123 6.91 3.42 0.18
N HIS A 124 7.67 2.49 0.73
CA HIS A 124 9.08 2.68 1.07
C HIS A 124 10.01 2.01 0.05
N ASP A 125 9.48 1.17 -0.84
CA ASP A 125 10.27 0.42 -1.81
C ASP A 125 10.61 1.28 -3.02
N GLN A 126 11.91 1.48 -3.26
CA GLN A 126 12.41 2.28 -4.37
C GLN A 126 12.07 1.69 -5.74
N LYS A 127 11.73 0.43 -5.82
CA LYS A 127 11.33 -0.21 -7.09
C LYS A 127 10.05 0.38 -7.67
N PHE A 128 9.20 0.97 -6.85
CA PHE A 128 8.03 1.69 -7.33
C PHE A 128 8.42 2.92 -8.18
N SER A 129 9.61 3.46 -8.00
CA SER A 129 10.10 4.57 -8.83
C SER A 129 10.38 4.15 -10.29
N TYR A 130 10.40 2.86 -10.58
CA TYR A 130 10.58 2.36 -11.96
C TYR A 130 9.37 2.64 -12.86
N TYR A 131 8.24 3.01 -12.28
CA TYR A 131 6.99 3.20 -13.02
C TYR A 131 6.74 4.67 -13.35
N GLN A 132 6.19 4.91 -14.54
CA GLN A 132 5.76 6.24 -14.97
C GLN A 132 4.33 6.49 -14.50
N GLU A 133 4.15 6.46 -13.19
CA GLU A 133 2.83 6.63 -12.59
C GLU A 133 2.89 7.74 -11.55
N PRO A 134 2.13 8.86 -11.75
CA PRO A 134 2.30 10.06 -10.93
C PRO A 134 1.70 9.96 -9.52
N TYR A 135 0.98 8.89 -9.23
CA TYR A 135 0.30 8.72 -7.95
C TYR A 135 1.14 8.03 -6.87
N ILE A 136 2.40 7.73 -7.16
CA ILE A 136 3.27 7.01 -6.22
C ILE A 136 3.99 8.00 -5.30
N ILE A 137 3.91 7.77 -3.98
CA ILE A 137 4.66 8.52 -2.98
C ILE A 137 5.64 7.56 -2.31
N ILE A 138 6.93 7.82 -2.49
CA ILE A 138 7.99 7.03 -1.86
C ILE A 138 8.51 7.78 -0.65
N VAL A 139 8.52 7.13 0.48
CA VAL A 139 8.94 7.70 1.77
C VAL A 139 10.13 7.00 2.38
#